data_51ada0f4f997c4b8c8fba2e7c8939cdf
#
_entry.id   51ada0f4f997c4b8c8fba2e7c8939cdf
#
_cell.length_a   1.000
_cell.length_b   1.000
_cell.length_c   1.000
_cell.angle_alpha   90.00
_cell.angle_beta   90.00
_cell.angle_gamma   90.00
#
_symmetry.space_group_name_H-M   'P 1'
#
loop_
_entity.id
_entity.type
_entity.pdbx_description
1 polymer ?
#
loop_
_entity_poly.entity_id
_entity_poly.type
_entity_poly.pdbx_seq_one_letter_code
_entity_poly.pdbx_strand_id
1 'polypeptide(L)'
;MSELDTKAEALIDDMKPTSPSAAPGQNFLPPETRRDIPGQYGSTPVWRAGNGPATLFVHGWDDTHRIWRRFAQDFLQYTRPVLMMDLPAHGASKADICTPETAGISVADVCTAEGPFDTIIAHSFGCDAAVRAIAAGADADYLVLIAPALLEWADYQRLKGHDDATITRAGELLAERGGVIARTDYRAALTDYKGAILLIGSEADESSPLELIRQLAADLPTAKLVEDDALSHRDLALDPRILSEITAFLGY
;
A
#
# COMPACT_ATOMS: atom_id res chain seq x y z
N MET A 1 -30.06 17.39 -8.75
CA MET A 1 -28.85 17.14 -7.94
C MET A 1 -28.62 18.40 -7.14
N SER A 2 -28.49 18.32 -5.84
CA SER A 2 -28.22 19.49 -4.99
C SER A 2 -26.78 19.97 -5.18
N GLU A 3 -26.45 21.20 -4.72
CA GLU A 3 -25.05 21.68 -4.72
C GLU A 3 -24.15 20.76 -3.88
N LEU A 4 -24.68 20.26 -2.75
CA LEU A 4 -23.98 19.30 -1.88
C LEU A 4 -23.72 17.97 -2.60
N ASP A 5 -24.70 17.43 -3.33
CA ASP A 5 -24.49 16.21 -4.11
C ASP A 5 -23.41 16.43 -5.16
N THR A 6 -23.37 17.60 -5.82
CA THR A 6 -22.35 17.91 -6.82
C THR A 6 -20.95 17.95 -6.23
N LYS A 7 -20.77 18.55 -5.03
CA LYS A 7 -19.49 18.58 -4.32
C LYS A 7 -19.07 17.17 -3.87
N ALA A 8 -20.02 16.40 -3.36
CA ALA A 8 -19.77 15.03 -2.92
C ALA A 8 -19.38 14.10 -4.08
N GLU A 9 -20.03 14.24 -5.24
CA GLU A 9 -19.64 13.51 -6.46
C GLU A 9 -18.24 13.89 -6.94
N ALA A 10 -17.89 15.20 -6.91
CA ALA A 10 -16.55 15.64 -7.25
C ALA A 10 -15.50 15.04 -6.30
N LEU A 11 -15.78 15.00 -4.99
CA LEU A 11 -14.90 14.33 -4.03
C LEU A 11 -14.72 12.83 -4.34
N ILE A 12 -15.81 12.14 -4.71
CA ILE A 12 -15.73 10.73 -5.11
C ILE A 12 -14.92 10.56 -6.40
N ASP A 13 -15.07 11.47 -7.36
CA ASP A 13 -14.29 11.43 -8.60
C ASP A 13 -12.80 11.70 -8.33
N ASP A 14 -12.45 12.58 -7.39
CA ASP A 14 -11.07 12.83 -6.96
C ASP A 14 -10.44 11.63 -6.22
N MET A 15 -11.26 10.69 -5.74
CA MET A 15 -10.79 9.42 -5.17
C MET A 15 -10.43 8.37 -6.23
N LYS A 16 -10.67 8.62 -7.50
CA LYS A 16 -10.21 7.71 -8.57
C LYS A 16 -8.71 7.86 -8.73
N PRO A 17 -7.96 6.74 -8.77
CA PRO A 17 -6.53 6.83 -9.00
C PRO A 17 -6.21 7.55 -10.32
N THR A 18 -5.33 8.53 -10.24
CA THR A 18 -4.88 9.30 -11.41
C THR A 18 -3.59 8.74 -12.02
N SER A 19 -3.07 7.64 -11.45
CA SER A 19 -1.82 7.03 -11.90
C SER A 19 -1.81 6.83 -13.41
N PRO A 20 -0.91 7.46 -14.15
CA PRO A 20 -0.86 7.30 -15.58
C PRO A 20 -0.61 5.82 -15.90
N SER A 21 -1.44 5.28 -16.78
CA SER A 21 -1.11 4.04 -17.48
C SER A 21 0.37 4.10 -17.88
N ALA A 22 1.12 3.07 -17.52
CA ALA A 22 2.56 3.03 -17.73
C ALA A 22 2.94 3.46 -19.14
N ALA A 23 3.66 4.57 -19.28
CA ALA A 23 4.20 4.96 -20.58
C ALA A 23 4.97 3.78 -21.18
N PRO A 24 4.72 3.41 -22.45
CA PRO A 24 5.44 2.31 -23.09
C PRO A 24 6.95 2.53 -23.00
N GLY A 25 7.73 1.49 -22.66
CA GLY A 25 9.18 1.50 -22.74
C GLY A 25 9.96 1.82 -21.47
N GLN A 26 9.32 1.99 -20.30
CA GLN A 26 10.03 2.25 -19.04
C GLN A 26 9.98 1.11 -18.01
N ASN A 27 9.70 -0.11 -18.43
CA ASN A 27 9.85 -1.24 -17.53
C ASN A 27 11.34 -1.49 -17.26
N PHE A 28 11.74 -1.47 -15.99
CA PHE A 28 13.11 -1.78 -15.57
C PHE A 28 13.34 -3.29 -15.40
N LEU A 29 12.28 -4.08 -15.47
CA LEU A 29 12.32 -5.54 -15.58
C LEU A 29 11.91 -5.97 -16.99
N PRO A 30 12.44 -7.11 -17.48
CA PRO A 30 12.06 -7.68 -18.77
C PRO A 30 10.55 -7.92 -18.88
N PRO A 31 9.93 -7.76 -20.06
CA PRO A 31 8.48 -7.95 -20.25
C PRO A 31 7.96 -9.33 -19.85
N GLU A 32 8.77 -10.36 -20.01
CA GLU A 32 8.46 -11.76 -19.66
C GLU A 32 8.32 -12.00 -18.16
N THR A 33 8.72 -11.04 -17.33
CA THR A 33 8.52 -11.11 -15.87
C THR A 33 7.08 -10.79 -15.46
N ARG A 34 6.29 -10.20 -16.37
CA ARG A 34 4.90 -9.83 -16.09
C ARG A 34 3.97 -11.02 -16.18
N ARG A 35 3.04 -11.09 -15.22
CA ARG A 35 1.86 -11.98 -15.21
C ARG A 35 0.65 -11.21 -14.76
N ASP A 36 -0.53 -11.73 -15.06
CA ASP A 36 -1.81 -11.22 -14.57
C ASP A 36 -2.41 -12.31 -13.67
N ILE A 37 -2.46 -12.09 -12.37
CA ILE A 37 -3.02 -13.02 -11.38
C ILE A 37 -4.54 -12.86 -11.35
N PRO A 38 -5.32 -13.89 -11.69
CA PRO A 38 -6.77 -13.83 -11.60
C PRO A 38 -7.22 -13.62 -10.15
N GLY A 39 -8.18 -12.75 -9.93
CA GLY A 39 -8.74 -12.46 -8.61
C GLY A 39 -10.22 -12.13 -8.66
N GLN A 40 -10.84 -11.97 -7.50
CA GLN A 40 -12.28 -11.75 -7.35
C GLN A 40 -12.74 -10.45 -8.04
N TYR A 41 -11.91 -9.40 -8.03
CA TYR A 41 -12.22 -8.07 -8.61
C TYR A 41 -11.44 -7.77 -9.89
N GLY A 42 -11.13 -8.81 -10.66
CA GLY A 42 -10.33 -8.71 -11.87
C GLY A 42 -8.93 -9.27 -11.70
N SER A 43 -8.10 -9.15 -12.71
CA SER A 43 -6.73 -9.64 -12.63
C SER A 43 -5.78 -8.56 -12.10
N THR A 44 -4.85 -9.00 -11.23
CA THR A 44 -3.80 -8.16 -10.66
C THR A 44 -2.51 -8.34 -11.47
N PRO A 45 -1.99 -7.30 -12.12
CA PRO A 45 -0.70 -7.36 -12.80
C PRO A 45 0.44 -7.46 -11.79
N VAL A 46 1.34 -8.40 -12.01
CA VAL A 46 2.55 -8.59 -11.19
C VAL A 46 3.79 -8.70 -12.06
N TRP A 47 4.94 -8.32 -11.51
CA TRP A 47 6.27 -8.46 -12.12
C TRP A 47 7.19 -9.18 -11.15
N ARG A 48 7.64 -10.38 -11.53
CA ARG A 48 8.51 -11.21 -10.72
C ARG A 48 9.90 -11.31 -11.32
N ALA A 49 10.95 -11.14 -10.52
CA ALA A 49 12.32 -11.40 -10.89
C ALA A 49 13.02 -12.22 -9.81
N GLY A 50 13.83 -13.19 -10.23
CA GLY A 50 14.46 -14.16 -9.34
C GLY A 50 13.60 -15.38 -9.02
N ASN A 51 14.19 -16.39 -8.36
CA ASN A 51 13.56 -17.66 -8.01
C ASN A 51 13.61 -17.89 -6.49
N GLY A 52 12.58 -18.51 -5.94
CA GLY A 52 12.44 -18.80 -4.51
C GLY A 52 11.48 -17.84 -3.78
N PRO A 53 11.42 -17.89 -2.45
CA PRO A 53 10.64 -16.95 -1.66
C PRO A 53 11.05 -15.51 -2.00
N ALA A 54 10.07 -14.67 -2.29
CA ALA A 54 10.31 -13.33 -2.80
C ALA A 54 9.91 -12.26 -1.77
N THR A 55 10.42 -11.04 -1.96
CA THR A 55 9.87 -9.85 -1.34
C THR A 55 8.73 -9.32 -2.20
N LEU A 56 7.53 -9.23 -1.62
CA LEU A 56 6.37 -8.59 -2.24
C LEU A 56 6.41 -7.08 -1.96
N PHE A 57 6.29 -6.27 -3.02
CA PHE A 57 6.21 -4.83 -2.94
C PHE A 57 4.82 -4.33 -3.30
N VAL A 58 4.18 -3.58 -2.38
CA VAL A 58 2.83 -3.04 -2.53
C VAL A 58 2.88 -1.51 -2.49
N HIS A 59 2.56 -0.85 -3.60
CA HIS A 59 2.62 0.62 -3.72
C HIS A 59 1.44 1.33 -3.05
N GLY A 60 1.56 2.64 -2.85
CA GLY A 60 0.52 3.52 -2.32
C GLY A 60 -0.46 4.03 -3.38
N TRP A 61 -1.42 4.87 -2.94
CA TRP A 61 -2.37 5.54 -3.83
C TRP A 61 -1.64 6.41 -4.86
N ASP A 62 -2.16 6.48 -6.09
CA ASP A 62 -1.58 7.21 -7.21
C ASP A 62 -0.14 6.82 -7.62
N ASP A 63 0.34 5.67 -7.16
CA ASP A 63 1.61 5.09 -7.60
C ASP A 63 1.40 3.80 -8.41
N THR A 64 2.47 3.14 -8.76
CA THR A 64 2.49 1.86 -9.47
C THR A 64 3.68 1.03 -8.97
N HIS A 65 3.81 -0.22 -9.42
CA HIS A 65 4.99 -1.05 -9.17
C HIS A 65 6.33 -0.32 -9.40
N ARG A 66 6.34 0.76 -10.19
CA ARG A 66 7.56 1.49 -10.58
C ARG A 66 8.20 2.30 -9.47
N ILE A 67 7.45 2.68 -8.43
CA ILE A 67 8.03 3.35 -7.25
C ILE A 67 9.13 2.49 -6.64
N TRP A 68 9.01 1.18 -6.73
CA TRP A 68 9.92 0.21 -6.15
C TRP A 68 11.18 -0.09 -6.98
N ARG A 69 11.36 0.59 -8.13
CA ARG A 69 12.47 0.32 -9.06
C ARG A 69 13.82 0.22 -8.35
N ARG A 70 14.14 1.18 -7.50
CA ARG A 70 15.42 1.23 -6.80
C ARG A 70 15.53 0.08 -5.81
N PHE A 71 14.55 -0.09 -4.96
CA PHE A 71 14.52 -1.15 -3.95
C PHE A 71 14.62 -2.53 -4.59
N ALA A 72 13.84 -2.77 -5.63
CA ALA A 72 13.88 -4.03 -6.35
C ALA A 72 15.25 -4.31 -7.00
N GLN A 73 15.90 -3.29 -7.56
CA GLN A 73 17.24 -3.44 -8.13
C GLN A 73 18.28 -3.81 -7.07
N ASP A 74 18.24 -3.16 -5.91
CA ASP A 74 19.16 -3.44 -4.80
C ASP A 74 18.89 -4.83 -4.19
N PHE A 75 17.62 -5.22 -4.01
CA PHE A 75 17.27 -6.58 -3.55
C PHE A 75 17.80 -7.66 -4.50
N LEU A 76 17.67 -7.45 -5.82
CA LEU A 76 18.21 -8.38 -6.83
C LEU A 76 19.75 -8.47 -6.78
N GLN A 77 20.46 -7.39 -6.42
CA GLN A 77 21.91 -7.44 -6.21
C GLN A 77 22.29 -8.32 -5.03
N TYR A 78 21.46 -8.38 -4.00
CA TYR A 78 21.60 -9.31 -2.86
C TYR A 78 21.05 -10.71 -3.15
N THR A 79 20.80 -11.02 -4.45
CA THR A 79 20.19 -12.30 -4.87
C THR A 79 18.83 -12.60 -4.23
N ARG A 80 18.10 -11.56 -3.83
CA ARG A 80 16.76 -11.69 -3.27
C ARG A 80 15.72 -11.54 -4.36
N PRO A 81 14.85 -12.54 -4.56
CA PRO A 81 13.76 -12.44 -5.51
C PRO A 81 12.78 -11.34 -5.12
N VAL A 82 12.21 -10.70 -6.12
CA VAL A 82 11.22 -9.63 -5.92
C VAL A 82 9.96 -9.92 -6.72
N LEU A 83 8.83 -9.52 -6.16
CA LEU A 83 7.57 -9.43 -6.86
C LEU A 83 6.95 -8.07 -6.57
N MET A 84 6.59 -7.34 -7.60
CA MET A 84 5.90 -6.07 -7.50
C MET A 84 4.54 -6.19 -8.16
N MET A 85 3.54 -5.47 -7.68
CA MET A 85 2.19 -5.50 -8.20
C MET A 85 1.65 -4.10 -8.49
N ASP A 86 0.66 -3.99 -9.37
CA ASP A 86 -0.20 -2.81 -9.46
C ASP A 86 -1.54 -3.12 -8.79
N LEU A 87 -1.92 -2.30 -7.82
CA LEU A 87 -3.21 -2.38 -7.13
C LEU A 87 -4.39 -2.18 -8.09
N PRO A 88 -5.63 -2.58 -7.74
CA PRO A 88 -6.80 -2.32 -8.56
C PRO A 88 -6.89 -0.85 -9.01
N ALA A 89 -7.32 -0.61 -10.22
CA ALA A 89 -7.45 0.70 -10.88
C ALA A 89 -6.13 1.49 -11.03
N HIS A 90 -4.97 0.94 -10.64
CA HIS A 90 -3.66 1.60 -10.80
C HIS A 90 -2.84 0.94 -11.91
N GLY A 91 -1.97 1.73 -12.53
CA GLY A 91 -0.94 1.27 -13.46
C GLY A 91 -1.49 0.41 -14.61
N ALA A 92 -1.10 -0.86 -14.65
CA ALA A 92 -1.52 -1.82 -15.67
C ALA A 92 -2.77 -2.64 -15.27
N SER A 93 -3.33 -2.40 -14.07
CA SER A 93 -4.58 -3.03 -13.65
C SER A 93 -5.73 -2.57 -14.55
N LYS A 94 -6.66 -3.49 -14.83
CA LYS A 94 -7.87 -3.22 -15.63
C LYS A 94 -9.12 -3.04 -14.76
N ALA A 95 -8.97 -3.07 -13.45
CA ALA A 95 -10.07 -2.81 -12.54
C ALA A 95 -10.51 -1.33 -12.63
N ASP A 96 -11.81 -1.09 -12.51
CA ASP A 96 -12.37 0.27 -12.63
C ASP A 96 -12.30 1.07 -11.32
N ILE A 97 -12.24 0.37 -10.18
CA ILE A 97 -12.24 0.97 -8.85
C ILE A 97 -11.18 0.33 -7.95
N CYS A 98 -10.66 1.14 -7.01
CA CYS A 98 -9.83 0.69 -5.91
C CYS A 98 -10.46 1.14 -4.59
N THR A 99 -10.72 0.20 -3.70
CA THR A 99 -11.13 0.46 -2.33
C THR A 99 -10.17 -0.26 -1.39
N PRO A 100 -10.13 0.06 -0.09
CA PRO A 100 -9.33 -0.70 0.87
C PRO A 100 -9.60 -2.22 0.81
N GLU A 101 -10.87 -2.59 0.63
CA GLU A 101 -11.27 -4.00 0.53
C GLU A 101 -10.75 -4.67 -0.75
N THR A 102 -11.00 -4.06 -1.93
CA THR A 102 -10.55 -4.66 -3.20
C THR A 102 -9.03 -4.73 -3.29
N ALA A 103 -8.32 -3.75 -2.74
CA ALA A 103 -6.86 -3.75 -2.65
C ALA A 103 -6.35 -4.88 -1.73
N GLY A 104 -6.94 -5.05 -0.54
CA GLY A 104 -6.58 -6.12 0.39
C GLY A 104 -6.79 -7.51 -0.21
N ILE A 105 -7.92 -7.72 -0.88
CA ILE A 105 -8.23 -8.98 -1.58
C ILE A 105 -7.22 -9.23 -2.71
N SER A 106 -6.87 -8.21 -3.50
CA SER A 106 -5.87 -8.37 -4.56
C SER A 106 -4.50 -8.75 -4.02
N VAL A 107 -4.06 -8.21 -2.88
CA VAL A 107 -2.82 -8.62 -2.23
C VAL A 107 -2.92 -10.07 -1.73
N ALA A 108 -4.04 -10.47 -1.13
CA ALA A 108 -4.26 -11.85 -0.67
C ALA A 108 -4.27 -12.85 -1.84
N ASP A 109 -4.89 -12.50 -2.97
CA ASP A 109 -4.87 -13.31 -4.20
C ASP A 109 -3.44 -13.50 -4.72
N VAL A 110 -2.62 -12.44 -4.72
CA VAL A 110 -1.21 -12.50 -5.10
C VAL A 110 -0.42 -13.37 -4.12
N CYS A 111 -0.65 -13.22 -2.81
CA CYS A 111 0.00 -14.07 -1.80
C CYS A 111 -0.33 -15.55 -1.98
N THR A 112 -1.57 -15.86 -2.32
CA THR A 112 -2.02 -17.23 -2.58
C THR A 112 -1.40 -17.83 -3.84
N ALA A 113 -1.29 -17.03 -4.91
CA ALA A 113 -0.85 -17.50 -6.23
C ALA A 113 0.68 -17.57 -6.38
N GLU A 114 1.42 -16.64 -5.76
CA GLU A 114 2.85 -16.44 -5.96
C GLU A 114 3.70 -16.68 -4.71
N GLY A 115 3.08 -16.87 -3.56
CA GLY A 115 3.77 -17.15 -2.30
C GLY A 115 4.44 -18.53 -2.25
N PRO A 116 5.17 -18.88 -1.18
CA PRO A 116 5.33 -18.05 0.01
C PRO A 116 6.23 -16.83 -0.23
N PHE A 117 5.97 -15.77 0.52
CA PHE A 117 6.84 -14.60 0.60
C PHE A 117 7.61 -14.64 1.93
N ASP A 118 8.89 -14.23 1.92
CA ASP A 118 9.65 -14.00 3.14
C ASP A 118 9.40 -12.60 3.70
N THR A 119 9.12 -11.64 2.83
CA THR A 119 8.94 -10.23 3.19
C THR A 119 7.80 -9.61 2.40
N ILE A 120 6.99 -8.78 3.06
CA ILE A 120 6.05 -7.85 2.41
C ILE A 120 6.50 -6.42 2.77
N ILE A 121 6.76 -5.60 1.74
CA ILE A 121 7.09 -4.18 1.88
C ILE A 121 5.97 -3.37 1.25
N ALA A 122 5.34 -2.52 2.02
CA ALA A 122 4.20 -1.73 1.58
C ALA A 122 4.39 -0.24 1.90
N HIS A 123 3.80 0.63 1.10
CA HIS A 123 3.82 2.08 1.29
C HIS A 123 2.40 2.65 1.35
N SER A 124 2.17 3.55 2.32
CA SER A 124 0.94 4.35 2.40
C SER A 124 -0.34 3.50 2.38
N PHE A 125 -1.23 3.72 1.43
CA PHE A 125 -2.44 2.93 1.19
C PHE A 125 -2.14 1.44 0.94
N GLY A 126 -0.99 1.12 0.34
CA GLY A 126 -0.54 -0.26 0.18
C GLY A 126 -0.31 -0.97 1.52
N CYS A 127 0.00 -0.24 2.60
CA CYS A 127 0.10 -0.81 3.95
C CYS A 127 -1.27 -1.32 4.43
N ASP A 128 -2.35 -0.57 4.18
CA ASP A 128 -3.71 -1.02 4.50
C ASP A 128 -4.06 -2.31 3.74
N ALA A 129 -3.75 -2.36 2.44
CA ALA A 129 -3.96 -3.55 1.62
C ALA A 129 -3.15 -4.76 2.11
N ALA A 130 -1.88 -4.57 2.48
CA ALA A 130 -1.02 -5.63 3.01
C ALA A 130 -1.52 -6.15 4.37
N VAL A 131 -1.90 -5.26 5.28
CA VAL A 131 -2.43 -5.62 6.60
C VAL A 131 -3.76 -6.39 6.48
N ARG A 132 -4.64 -5.99 5.55
CA ARG A 132 -5.87 -6.76 5.25
C ARG A 132 -5.57 -8.16 4.72
N ALA A 133 -4.58 -8.29 3.86
CA ALA A 133 -4.17 -9.60 3.35
C ALA A 133 -3.63 -10.49 4.48
N ILE A 134 -2.82 -9.94 5.40
CA ILE A 134 -2.36 -10.65 6.61
C ILE A 134 -3.56 -11.09 7.48
N ALA A 135 -4.52 -10.19 7.73
CA ALA A 135 -5.75 -10.53 8.47
C ALA A 135 -6.58 -11.63 7.78
N ALA A 136 -6.50 -11.73 6.45
CA ALA A 136 -7.13 -12.77 5.66
C ALA A 136 -6.32 -14.08 5.57
N GLY A 137 -5.16 -14.17 6.23
CA GLY A 137 -4.33 -15.38 6.31
C GLY A 137 -3.11 -15.39 5.38
N ALA A 138 -2.78 -14.27 4.72
CA ALA A 138 -1.48 -14.15 4.09
C ALA A 138 -0.37 -14.16 5.14
N ASP A 139 0.78 -14.75 4.83
CA ASP A 139 1.88 -14.93 5.75
C ASP A 139 3.21 -14.47 5.14
N ALA A 140 4.08 -13.91 6.00
CA ALA A 140 5.45 -13.54 5.68
C ALA A 140 6.26 -13.48 6.99
N ASP A 141 7.57 -13.71 6.91
CA ASP A 141 8.44 -13.61 8.09
C ASP A 141 8.65 -12.15 8.51
N TYR A 142 8.60 -11.22 7.55
CA TYR A 142 8.81 -9.78 7.77
C TYR A 142 7.72 -8.96 7.10
N LEU A 143 7.21 -7.98 7.83
CA LEU A 143 6.27 -6.97 7.33
C LEU A 143 6.87 -5.56 7.52
N VAL A 144 7.11 -4.85 6.43
CA VAL A 144 7.63 -3.48 6.42
C VAL A 144 6.53 -2.53 5.96
N LEU A 145 6.13 -1.62 6.83
CA LEU A 145 5.08 -0.64 6.59
C LEU A 145 5.69 0.77 6.57
N ILE A 146 5.81 1.35 5.38
CA ILE A 146 6.38 2.68 5.14
C ILE A 146 5.23 3.69 5.07
N ALA A 147 5.24 4.69 5.96
CA ALA A 147 4.21 5.73 6.02
C ALA A 147 2.77 5.15 5.98
N PRO A 148 2.40 4.23 6.88
CA PRO A 148 1.12 3.53 6.81
C PRO A 148 -0.07 4.51 6.89
N ALA A 149 -1.12 4.26 6.10
CA ALA A 149 -2.34 5.07 6.06
C ALA A 149 -3.18 4.83 7.33
N LEU A 150 -2.89 5.54 8.40
CA LEU A 150 -3.54 5.38 9.72
C LEU A 150 -4.65 6.39 10.00
N LEU A 151 -4.79 7.44 9.19
CA LEU A 151 -5.89 8.39 9.32
C LEU A 151 -7.22 7.76 8.89
N GLU A 152 -8.28 8.09 9.63
CA GLU A 152 -9.64 7.83 9.15
C GLU A 152 -9.87 8.57 7.82
N TRP A 153 -10.65 7.96 6.92
CA TRP A 153 -10.92 8.58 5.62
C TRP A 153 -11.44 10.02 5.75
N ALA A 154 -12.36 10.26 6.68
CA ALA A 154 -12.91 11.58 6.90
C ALA A 154 -11.85 12.60 7.35
N ASP A 155 -10.91 12.19 8.24
CA ASP A 155 -9.82 13.05 8.69
C ASP A 155 -8.85 13.37 7.57
N TYR A 156 -8.54 12.38 6.73
CA TYR A 156 -7.72 12.59 5.54
C TYR A 156 -8.38 13.57 4.56
N GLN A 157 -9.71 13.49 4.35
CA GLN A 157 -10.42 14.43 3.49
C GLN A 157 -10.46 15.85 4.08
N ARG A 158 -10.53 15.99 5.41
CA ARG A 158 -10.40 17.30 6.10
C ARG A 158 -9.01 17.91 5.84
N LEU A 159 -7.94 17.12 5.91
CA LEU A 159 -6.58 17.58 5.56
C LEU A 159 -6.50 18.07 4.10
N LYS A 160 -7.26 17.48 3.19
CA LYS A 160 -7.38 17.92 1.79
C LYS A 160 -8.25 19.18 1.62
N GLY A 161 -8.88 19.68 2.69
CA GLY A 161 -9.65 20.91 2.68
C GLY A 161 -11.15 20.75 2.40
N HIS A 162 -11.67 19.53 2.41
CA HIS A 162 -13.11 19.29 2.26
C HIS A 162 -13.87 19.58 3.55
N ASP A 163 -15.09 20.12 3.44
CA ASP A 163 -15.98 20.36 4.58
C ASP A 163 -16.73 19.09 5.01
N ASP A 164 -17.14 19.04 6.27
CA ASP A 164 -17.80 17.86 6.87
C ASP A 164 -19.11 17.47 6.17
N ALA A 165 -19.87 18.41 5.65
CA ALA A 165 -21.12 18.10 4.95
C ALA A 165 -20.82 17.37 3.62
N THR A 166 -19.82 17.84 2.88
CA THR A 166 -19.34 17.20 1.64
C THR A 166 -18.80 15.80 1.92
N ILE A 167 -17.97 15.65 2.97
CA ILE A 167 -17.38 14.37 3.37
C ILE A 167 -18.49 13.36 3.75
N THR A 168 -19.43 13.79 4.60
CA THR A 168 -20.55 12.94 5.03
C THR A 168 -21.38 12.48 3.83
N ARG A 169 -21.75 13.41 2.95
CA ARG A 169 -22.56 13.09 1.77
C ARG A 169 -21.84 12.17 0.80
N ALA A 170 -20.54 12.37 0.59
CA ALA A 170 -19.73 11.47 -0.23
C ALA A 170 -19.67 10.05 0.37
N GLY A 171 -19.52 9.94 1.68
CA GLY A 171 -19.58 8.64 2.38
C GLY A 171 -20.92 7.92 2.19
N GLU A 172 -22.06 8.64 2.30
CA GLU A 172 -23.40 8.10 2.02
C GLU A 172 -23.52 7.59 0.58
N LEU A 173 -23.12 8.41 -0.40
CA LEU A 173 -23.17 8.04 -1.82
C LEU A 173 -22.30 6.82 -2.15
N LEU A 174 -21.13 6.72 -1.53
CA LEU A 174 -20.28 5.54 -1.67
C LEU A 174 -20.93 4.30 -1.07
N ALA A 175 -21.52 4.41 0.12
CA ALA A 175 -22.24 3.30 0.76
C ALA A 175 -23.46 2.85 -0.07
N GLU A 176 -24.23 3.78 -0.64
CA GLU A 176 -25.33 3.51 -1.56
C GLU A 176 -24.89 2.70 -2.82
N ARG A 177 -23.62 2.86 -3.23
CA ARG A 177 -22.99 2.13 -4.35
C ARG A 177 -22.29 0.84 -3.94
N GLY A 178 -22.40 0.44 -2.67
CA GLY A 178 -21.74 -0.74 -2.12
C GLY A 178 -20.24 -0.55 -1.85
N GLY A 179 -19.75 0.69 -1.86
CA GLY A 179 -18.37 1.01 -1.48
C GLY A 179 -18.20 1.01 0.04
N VAL A 180 -17.17 0.35 0.54
CA VAL A 180 -16.78 0.37 1.95
C VAL A 180 -15.45 1.12 2.07
N ILE A 181 -15.46 2.20 2.89
CA ILE A 181 -14.26 3.02 3.15
C ILE A 181 -13.78 2.83 4.60
N ALA A 182 -14.16 1.75 5.25
CA ALA A 182 -13.73 1.50 6.61
C ALA A 182 -12.21 1.33 6.67
N ARG A 183 -11.57 2.08 7.57
CA ARG A 183 -10.16 1.89 7.90
C ARG A 183 -9.93 0.49 8.46
N THR A 184 -8.75 -0.06 8.19
CA THR A 184 -8.30 -1.30 8.83
C THR A 184 -7.88 -1.01 10.27
N ASP A 185 -8.38 -1.79 11.21
CA ASP A 185 -7.82 -1.82 12.55
C ASP A 185 -6.49 -2.63 12.51
N TYR A 186 -5.38 -1.91 12.34
CA TYR A 186 -4.05 -2.50 12.26
C TYR A 186 -3.68 -3.28 13.53
N ARG A 187 -4.11 -2.79 14.70
CA ARG A 187 -3.85 -3.48 15.97
C ARG A 187 -4.54 -4.84 15.96
N ALA A 188 -5.84 -4.87 15.70
CA ALA A 188 -6.60 -6.11 15.67
C ALA A 188 -6.08 -7.07 14.59
N ALA A 189 -5.80 -6.55 13.39
CA ALA A 189 -5.32 -7.34 12.26
C ALA A 189 -3.93 -7.97 12.49
N LEU A 190 -3.05 -7.29 13.24
CA LEU A 190 -1.68 -7.72 13.48
C LEU A 190 -1.45 -8.36 14.86
N THR A 191 -2.50 -8.48 15.70
CA THR A 191 -2.39 -9.07 17.05
C THR A 191 -1.82 -10.49 17.03
N ASP A 192 -2.24 -11.31 16.08
CA ASP A 192 -1.83 -12.70 15.95
C ASP A 192 -0.70 -12.91 14.93
N TYR A 193 -0.22 -11.86 14.28
CA TYR A 193 0.89 -11.93 13.36
C TYR A 193 2.19 -12.29 14.09
N LYS A 194 2.91 -13.28 13.58
CA LYS A 194 4.12 -13.86 14.24
C LYS A 194 5.43 -13.34 13.63
N GLY A 195 5.36 -12.74 12.44
CA GLY A 195 6.53 -12.16 11.79
C GLY A 195 7.02 -10.89 12.48
N ALA A 196 8.22 -10.46 12.14
CA ALA A 196 8.77 -9.20 12.61
C ALA A 196 8.17 -8.02 11.81
N ILE A 197 7.88 -6.92 12.50
CA ILE A 197 7.29 -5.73 11.89
C ILE A 197 8.28 -4.57 11.95
N LEU A 198 8.44 -3.86 10.83
CA LEU A 198 9.13 -2.58 10.76
C LEU A 198 8.14 -1.49 10.36
N LEU A 199 7.99 -0.50 11.20
CA LEU A 199 7.22 0.72 10.92
C LEU A 199 8.19 1.84 10.59
N ILE A 200 7.89 2.62 9.55
CA ILE A 200 8.72 3.75 9.12
C ILE A 200 7.83 4.98 8.93
N GLY A 201 8.20 6.09 9.53
CA GLY A 201 7.48 7.35 9.43
C GLY A 201 8.38 8.56 9.47
N SER A 202 7.82 9.74 9.17
CA SER A 202 8.56 11.01 9.17
C SER A 202 7.74 12.13 9.83
N GLU A 203 8.43 13.03 10.53
CA GLU A 203 7.85 14.27 11.08
C GLU A 203 7.31 15.20 9.96
N ALA A 204 7.92 15.14 8.76
CA ALA A 204 7.53 15.96 7.62
C ALA A 204 6.34 15.36 6.82
N ASP A 205 5.82 14.20 7.22
CA ASP A 205 4.72 13.54 6.53
C ASP A 205 3.36 13.88 7.15
N GLU A 206 2.65 14.83 6.54
CA GLU A 206 1.31 15.22 6.98
C GLU A 206 0.23 14.17 6.62
N SER A 207 0.47 13.34 5.61
CA SER A 207 -0.49 12.32 5.15
C SER A 207 -0.51 11.08 6.05
N SER A 208 0.61 10.81 6.72
CA SER A 208 0.76 9.71 7.67
C SER A 208 1.45 10.23 8.95
N PRO A 209 0.70 10.88 9.85
CA PRO A 209 1.25 11.54 11.03
C PRO A 209 2.09 10.59 11.89
N LEU A 210 3.35 10.94 12.15
CA LEU A 210 4.31 10.11 12.87
C LEU A 210 3.80 9.70 14.26
N GLU A 211 3.02 10.56 14.92
CA GLU A 211 2.43 10.26 16.22
C GLU A 211 1.50 9.02 16.18
N LEU A 212 0.72 8.86 15.11
CA LEU A 212 -0.12 7.66 14.95
C LEU A 212 0.71 6.40 14.73
N ILE A 213 1.85 6.54 14.04
CA ILE A 213 2.79 5.42 13.81
C ILE A 213 3.48 5.03 15.12
N ARG A 214 3.87 6.01 15.96
CA ARG A 214 4.40 5.79 17.31
C ARG A 214 3.41 5.03 18.20
N GLN A 215 2.14 5.42 18.16
CA GLN A 215 1.07 4.74 18.90
C GLN A 215 0.91 3.30 18.43
N LEU A 216 0.89 3.08 17.11
CA LEU A 216 0.80 1.72 16.56
C LEU A 216 2.02 0.87 16.97
N ALA A 217 3.22 1.44 16.93
CA ALA A 217 4.44 0.74 17.37
C ALA A 217 4.39 0.35 18.85
N ALA A 218 3.85 1.22 19.69
CA ALA A 218 3.68 0.93 21.12
C ALA A 218 2.66 -0.20 21.38
N ASP A 219 1.68 -0.36 20.50
CA ASP A 219 0.64 -1.38 20.60
C ASP A 219 1.06 -2.76 20.04
N LEU A 220 2.14 -2.80 19.25
CA LEU A 220 2.64 -4.01 18.59
C LEU A 220 4.01 -4.43 19.17
N PRO A 221 4.08 -5.38 20.10
CA PRO A 221 5.33 -5.72 20.83
C PRO A 221 6.49 -6.20 19.94
N THR A 222 6.20 -6.70 18.75
CA THR A 222 7.21 -7.16 17.78
C THR A 222 7.62 -6.08 16.78
N ALA A 223 7.00 -4.90 16.84
CA ALA A 223 7.30 -3.83 15.91
C ALA A 223 8.55 -3.06 16.32
N LYS A 224 9.40 -2.75 15.33
CA LYS A 224 10.44 -1.74 15.41
C LYS A 224 9.95 -0.48 14.70
N LEU A 225 10.37 0.68 15.17
CA LEU A 225 10.06 1.97 14.57
C LEU A 225 11.35 2.63 14.08
N VAL A 226 11.33 3.11 12.84
CA VAL A 226 12.33 4.01 12.26
C VAL A 226 11.65 5.34 11.99
N GLU A 227 12.24 6.41 12.48
CA GLU A 227 11.74 7.77 12.34
C GLU A 227 12.71 8.60 11.51
N ASP A 228 12.18 9.44 10.63
CA ASP A 228 12.90 10.46 9.88
C ASP A 228 12.30 11.83 10.21
N ASP A 229 13.05 12.90 10.07
CA ASP A 229 12.60 14.26 10.43
C ASP A 229 12.27 15.14 9.21
N ALA A 230 12.67 14.71 8.01
CA ALA A 230 12.68 15.57 6.83
C ALA A 230 12.08 14.97 5.55
N LEU A 231 11.96 13.63 5.44
CA LEU A 231 11.46 13.00 4.24
C LEU A 231 9.95 13.21 4.08
N SER A 232 9.55 13.60 2.87
CA SER A 232 8.14 13.68 2.53
C SER A 232 7.51 12.28 2.45
N HIS A 233 6.18 12.23 2.46
CA HIS A 233 5.39 10.99 2.35
C HIS A 233 5.92 10.04 1.26
N ARG A 234 6.14 10.58 0.07
CA ARG A 234 6.58 9.78 -1.07
C ARG A 234 8.08 9.46 -1.03
N ASP A 235 8.90 10.38 -0.52
CA ASP A 235 10.35 10.20 -0.46
C ASP A 235 10.75 9.06 0.48
N LEU A 236 9.96 8.75 1.51
CA LEU A 236 10.15 7.59 2.37
C LEU A 236 10.24 6.26 1.59
N ALA A 237 9.51 6.11 0.48
CA ALA A 237 9.56 4.93 -0.38
C ALA A 237 10.68 4.99 -1.45
N LEU A 238 11.46 6.08 -1.52
CA LEU A 238 12.45 6.32 -2.57
C LEU A 238 13.87 6.53 -2.03
N ASP A 239 14.00 6.98 -0.77
CA ASP A 239 15.28 7.37 -0.20
C ASP A 239 16.17 6.16 0.12
N PRO A 240 17.46 6.18 -0.29
CA PRO A 240 18.39 5.10 -0.01
C PRO A 240 18.68 4.88 1.48
N ARG A 241 18.47 5.87 2.34
CA ARG A 241 18.63 5.71 3.80
C ARG A 241 17.55 4.77 4.33
N ILE A 242 16.32 4.94 3.88
CA ILE A 242 15.20 4.06 4.24
C ILE A 242 15.44 2.63 3.74
N LEU A 243 15.96 2.48 2.52
CA LEU A 243 16.35 1.17 2.01
C LEU A 243 17.43 0.52 2.89
N SER A 244 18.41 1.29 3.37
CA SER A 244 19.47 0.79 4.28
C SER A 244 18.89 0.33 5.61
N GLU A 245 17.92 1.07 6.18
CA GLU A 245 17.24 0.66 7.42
C GLU A 245 16.46 -0.66 7.20
N ILE A 246 15.77 -0.80 6.07
CA ILE A 246 15.05 -2.01 5.73
C ILE A 246 16.00 -3.20 5.56
N THR A 247 17.11 -3.04 4.81
CA THR A 247 18.07 -4.14 4.60
C THR A 247 18.75 -4.53 5.91
N ALA A 248 19.08 -3.57 6.77
CA ALA A 248 19.60 -3.85 8.11
C ALA A 248 18.58 -4.60 8.99
N PHE A 249 17.30 -4.25 8.93
CA PHE A 249 16.23 -4.95 9.64
C PHE A 249 16.08 -6.39 9.15
N LEU A 250 16.21 -6.62 7.85
CA LEU A 250 16.12 -7.94 7.22
C LEU A 250 17.42 -8.79 7.36
N GLY A 251 18.51 -8.19 7.87
CA GLY A 251 19.79 -8.87 8.11
C GLY A 251 20.66 -9.04 6.86
N TYR A 252 20.62 -8.04 5.94
CA TYR A 252 21.41 -8.02 4.70
C TYR A 252 22.56 -7.02 4.75
#